data_0bd6c74cc73c47b8669258c127744f9a
#
_entry.id   0bd6c74cc73c47b8669258c127744f9a
#
_cell.length_a   1.000
_cell.length_b   1.000
_cell.length_c   1.000
_cell.angle_alpha   90.00
_cell.angle_beta   90.00
_cell.angle_gamma   90.00
#
_symmetry.space_group_name_H-M   'P 1'
#
loop_
_entity.id
_entity.type
_entity.pdbx_description
1 polymer ?
#
loop_
_entity_poly.entity_id
_entity_poly.type
_entity_poly.pdbx_seq_one_letter_code
_entity_poly.pdbx_strand_id
1 'polypeptide(L)'
;LQLLMNVVPAGIDATIEIWVNSPYVSRGGVNIGSMSLASAMKQIKTELKTDVSGLSKMRGKKALFFVMKSNTAERSLCEIHDFVFASK
;
A
#
# COMPACT_ATOMS: atom_id res chain seq x y z
N LEU A 1 -3.10 -11.38 9.47
CA LEU A 1 -3.73 -10.08 9.23
C LEU A 1 -3.53 -9.63 7.79
N GLN A 2 -4.58 -9.19 7.17
CA GLN A 2 -4.55 -8.68 5.80
C GLN A 2 -4.94 -7.21 5.78
N LEU A 3 -4.37 -6.46 4.84
CA LEU A 3 -4.84 -5.14 4.48
C LEU A 3 -5.65 -5.26 3.20
N LEU A 4 -6.88 -4.77 3.23
CA LEU A 4 -7.76 -4.68 2.07
C LEU A 4 -7.89 -3.19 1.72
N MET A 5 -7.59 -2.84 0.49
CA MET A 5 -7.59 -1.44 0.06
C MET A 5 -8.39 -1.27 -1.22
N ASN A 6 -9.30 -0.32 -1.24
CA ASN A 6 -10.04 0.04 -2.44
C ASN A 6 -9.38 1.21 -3.13
N VAL A 7 -9.01 1.02 -4.38
CA VAL A 7 -8.30 2.02 -5.18
C VAL A 7 -8.91 2.13 -6.57
N VAL A 8 -8.64 3.25 -7.22
CA VAL A 8 -8.88 3.41 -8.66
C VAL A 8 -7.51 3.55 -9.32
N PRO A 9 -7.04 2.53 -10.06
CA PRO A 9 -5.76 2.59 -10.74
C PRO A 9 -5.75 3.68 -11.81
N ALA A 10 -4.57 4.23 -12.10
CA ALA A 10 -4.42 5.27 -13.10
C ALA A 10 -3.96 4.76 -14.46
N GLY A 11 -3.94 3.44 -14.65
CA GLY A 11 -3.55 2.83 -15.93
C GLY A 11 -2.04 2.78 -16.15
N ILE A 12 -1.26 2.78 -15.07
CA ILE A 12 0.20 2.66 -15.12
C ILE A 12 0.68 1.58 -14.16
N ASP A 13 1.86 1.03 -14.45
CA ASP A 13 2.49 0.08 -13.54
C ASP A 13 3.03 0.83 -12.31
N ALA A 14 2.66 0.37 -11.15
CA ALA A 14 3.07 1.00 -9.89
C ALA A 14 3.04 -0.01 -8.76
N THR A 15 3.67 0.33 -7.65
CA THR A 15 3.65 -0.47 -6.43
C THR A 15 3.27 0.42 -5.26
N ILE A 16 2.39 -0.07 -4.40
CA ILE A 16 2.06 0.59 -3.14
C ILE A 16 2.73 -0.23 -2.04
N GLU A 17 3.68 0.38 -1.34
CA GLU A 17 4.34 -0.24 -0.19
C GLU A 17 3.69 0.24 1.09
N ILE A 18 3.55 -0.65 2.05
CA ILE A 18 3.01 -0.34 3.36
C ILE A 18 4.17 -0.30 4.35
N TRP A 19 4.41 0.87 4.93
CA TRP A 19 5.49 1.10 5.88
C TRP A 19 4.94 1.48 7.24
N VAL A 20 5.69 1.12 8.28
CA VAL A 20 5.36 1.44 9.67
C VAL A 20 6.50 2.27 10.27
N ASN A 21 6.17 3.18 11.12
CA ASN A 21 7.05 4.12 11.82
C ASN A 21 7.56 5.26 10.94
N SER A 22 8.01 4.97 9.73
CA SER A 22 8.53 5.96 8.79
C SER A 22 8.50 5.36 7.37
N PRO A 23 8.40 6.18 6.32
CA PRO A 23 8.57 5.68 4.95
C PRO A 23 10.04 5.51 4.56
N TYR A 24 10.98 5.70 5.49
CA TYR A 24 12.41 5.61 5.24
C TYR A 24 13.09 4.64 6.20
N VAL A 25 13.87 3.72 5.65
CA VAL A 25 14.64 2.76 6.45
C VAL A 25 15.59 3.49 7.41
N SER A 26 16.22 4.57 6.95
CA SER A 26 17.16 5.36 7.76
C SER A 26 16.52 6.01 8.97
N ARG A 27 15.20 6.09 9.03
CA ARG A 27 14.46 6.67 10.15
C ARG A 27 13.66 5.63 10.94
N GLY A 28 14.06 4.36 10.84
CA GLY A 28 13.40 3.28 11.56
C GLY A 28 12.16 2.75 10.88
N GLY A 29 11.96 3.04 9.60
CA GLY A 29 10.82 2.54 8.84
C GLY A 29 10.96 1.06 8.53
N VAL A 30 9.84 0.35 8.57
CA VAL A 30 9.77 -1.07 8.24
C VAL A 30 8.68 -1.27 7.18
N ASN A 31 9.06 -1.87 6.06
CA ASN A 31 8.10 -2.27 5.02
C ASN A 31 7.46 -3.59 5.44
N ILE A 32 6.14 -3.59 5.62
CA ILE A 32 5.41 -4.78 6.09
C ILE A 32 4.54 -5.40 4.99
N GLY A 33 4.51 -4.84 3.81
CA GLY A 33 3.76 -5.40 2.69
C GLY A 33 3.79 -4.50 1.48
N SER A 34 3.35 -5.05 0.35
CA SER A 34 3.25 -4.29 -0.89
C SER A 34 2.12 -4.82 -1.76
N MET A 35 1.59 -3.95 -2.61
CA MET A 35 0.55 -4.28 -3.58
C MET A 35 0.95 -3.70 -4.92
N SER A 36 0.71 -4.47 -5.99
CA SER A 36 1.10 -4.06 -7.34
C SER A 36 -0.11 -3.58 -8.13
N LEU A 37 0.10 -2.52 -8.90
CA LEU A 37 -0.85 -2.02 -9.90
C LEU A 37 -0.25 -2.26 -11.27
N ALA A 38 -1.05 -2.72 -12.21
CA ALA A 38 -0.61 -2.96 -13.57
C ALA A 38 -1.28 -1.98 -14.52
N SER A 39 -0.57 -1.61 -15.59
CA SER A 39 -1.11 -0.71 -16.62
C SER A 39 -2.36 -1.27 -17.29
N ALA A 40 -2.52 -2.59 -17.31
CA ALA A 40 -3.67 -3.27 -17.89
C ALA A 40 -4.91 -3.26 -17.00
N MET A 41 -4.79 -2.83 -15.74
CA MET A 41 -5.93 -2.76 -14.84
C MET A 41 -6.93 -1.71 -15.31
N LYS A 42 -8.23 -2.03 -15.16
CA LYS A 42 -9.27 -1.07 -15.47
C LYS A 42 -9.22 0.08 -14.47
N GLN A 43 -9.48 1.29 -14.96
CA GLN A 43 -9.49 2.49 -14.12
C GLN A 43 -10.84 2.62 -13.40
N ILE A 44 -11.21 1.59 -12.67
CA ILE A 44 -12.42 1.53 -11.85
C ILE A 44 -12.04 1.07 -10.45
N LYS A 45 -12.94 1.27 -9.49
CA LYS A 45 -12.71 0.90 -8.10
C LYS A 45 -12.36 -0.59 -8.01
N THR A 46 -11.18 -0.89 -7.50
CA THR A 46 -10.62 -2.24 -7.41
C THR A 46 -10.14 -2.49 -6.00
N GLU A 47 -10.41 -3.69 -5.47
CA GLU A 47 -9.91 -4.10 -4.17
C GLU A 47 -8.54 -4.76 -4.32
N LEU A 48 -7.56 -4.26 -3.57
CA LEU A 48 -6.23 -4.85 -3.46
C LEU A 48 -6.08 -5.47 -2.09
N LYS A 49 -5.32 -6.56 -2.01
CA LYS A 49 -5.07 -7.29 -0.76
C LYS A 49 -3.58 -7.55 -0.60
N THR A 50 -3.10 -7.45 0.63
CA THR A 50 -1.76 -7.90 0.97
C THR A 50 -1.71 -8.38 2.42
N ASP A 51 -0.82 -9.34 2.69
CA ASP A 51 -0.59 -9.80 4.04
C ASP A 51 0.27 -8.78 4.79
N VAL A 52 -0.19 -8.37 5.96
CA VAL A 52 0.53 -7.44 6.83
C VAL A 52 0.74 -8.04 8.21
N SER A 53 1.01 -9.34 8.26
CA SER A 53 1.18 -10.07 9.51
C SER A 53 2.27 -9.49 10.41
N GLY A 54 3.26 -8.81 9.83
CA GLY A 54 4.27 -8.11 10.62
C GLY A 54 3.68 -7.06 11.56
N LEU A 55 2.54 -6.48 11.22
CA LEU A 55 1.88 -5.49 12.06
C LEU A 55 1.39 -6.09 13.38
N SER A 56 0.93 -7.33 13.38
CA SER A 56 0.44 -8.00 14.58
C SER A 56 1.54 -8.30 15.59
N LYS A 57 2.80 -8.25 15.16
CA LYS A 57 3.96 -8.46 16.02
C LYS A 57 4.44 -7.17 16.66
N MET A 58 3.91 -6.04 16.26
CA MET A 58 4.28 -4.73 16.77
C MET A 58 3.34 -4.32 17.89
N ARG A 59 3.86 -3.62 18.88
CA ARG A 59 3.09 -3.17 20.03
C ARG A 59 2.96 -1.65 20.03
N GLY A 60 1.86 -1.16 20.61
CA GLY A 60 1.59 0.25 20.74
C GLY A 60 1.07 0.88 19.46
N LYS A 61 0.94 2.20 19.50
CA LYS A 61 0.48 2.96 18.34
C LYS A 61 1.59 3.06 17.31
N LYS A 62 1.26 2.80 16.06
CA LYS A 62 2.22 2.86 14.94
C LYS A 62 1.66 3.74 13.84
N ALA A 63 2.50 4.60 13.28
CA ALA A 63 2.15 5.36 12.09
C ALA A 63 2.28 4.45 10.86
N LEU A 64 1.27 4.50 10.00
CA LEU A 64 1.28 3.78 8.72
C LEU A 64 1.53 4.76 7.59
N PHE A 65 2.36 4.33 6.63
CA PHE A 65 2.66 5.11 5.44
C PHE A 65 2.43 4.25 4.21
N PHE A 66 1.73 4.80 3.24
CA PHE A 66 1.56 4.17 1.93
C PHE A 66 2.50 4.87 0.97
N VAL A 67 3.55 4.16 0.55
CA VAL A 67 4.57 4.70 -0.35
C VAL A 67 4.30 4.20 -1.75
N MET A 68 4.05 5.10 -2.67
CA MET A 68 3.77 4.75 -4.05
C MET A 68 5.03 4.90 -4.89
N LYS A 69 5.36 3.85 -5.65
CA LYS A 69 6.53 3.82 -6.51
C LYS A 69 6.14 3.47 -7.93
N SER A 70 6.71 4.18 -8.89
CA SER A 70 6.51 3.93 -10.31
C SER A 70 7.72 4.40 -11.10
N ASN A 71 7.88 3.85 -12.30
CA ASN A 71 8.87 4.34 -13.24
C ASN A 71 8.43 5.65 -13.92
N THR A 72 7.19 6.06 -13.73
CA THR A 72 6.62 7.27 -14.31
C THR A 72 6.39 8.28 -13.19
N ALA A 73 7.26 9.29 -13.10
CA ALA A 73 7.36 10.12 -11.90
C ALA A 73 6.33 11.26 -11.77
N GLU A 74 5.48 11.50 -12.75
CA GLU A 74 4.76 12.78 -12.81
C GLU A 74 3.25 12.73 -12.72
N ARG A 75 2.67 11.57 -12.38
CA ARG A 75 1.22 11.41 -12.32
C ARG A 75 0.78 10.78 -11.02
N SER A 76 -0.47 11.03 -10.67
CA SER A 76 -1.13 10.23 -9.65
C SER A 76 -1.09 8.77 -10.06
N LEU A 77 -0.59 7.91 -9.18
CA LEU A 77 -0.45 6.47 -9.48
C LEU A 77 -1.75 5.72 -9.27
N CYS A 78 -2.56 6.21 -8.38
CA CYS A 78 -3.90 5.68 -8.11
C CYS A 78 -4.64 6.64 -7.20
N GLU A 79 -5.93 6.39 -7.04
CA GLU A 79 -6.76 7.08 -6.07
C GLU A 79 -7.15 6.07 -4.99
N ILE A 80 -6.77 6.34 -3.74
CA ILE A 80 -7.09 5.46 -2.61
C ILE A 80 -8.39 5.96 -2.00
N HIS A 81 -9.42 5.10 -1.97
CA HIS A 81 -10.72 5.45 -1.40
C HIS A 81 -10.83 5.07 0.06
N ASP A 82 -10.43 3.86 0.41
CA ASP A 82 -10.47 3.39 1.78
C ASP A 82 -9.58 2.15 1.95
N PHE A 83 -9.36 1.80 3.20
CA PHE A 83 -8.68 0.56 3.53
C PHE A 83 -9.20 0.03 4.86
N VAL A 84 -9.01 -1.27 5.07
CA VAL A 84 -9.40 -1.93 6.31
C VAL A 84 -8.46 -3.11 6.58
N PHE A 85 -8.23 -3.38 7.85
CA PHE A 85 -7.50 -4.57 8.26
C PHE A 85 -8.50 -5.68 8.58
N ALA A 86 -8.17 -6.91 8.16
CA ALA A 86 -9.02 -8.06 8.38
C ALA A 86 -8.19 -9.28 8.78
N SER A 87 -8.74 -10.12 9.61
CA SER A 87 -8.16 -11.42 9.92
C SER A 87 -8.36 -12.36 8.75
N LYS A 88 -7.38 -13.19 8.52
CA LYS A 88 -7.51 -14.24 7.49
C LYS A 88 -8.53 -15.28 7.92
#